data_d7a992bf319356d40962fcac084f3c99
#
_entry.id   d7a992bf319356d40962fcac084f3c99
#
_cell.length_a   1.000
_cell.length_b   1.000
_cell.length_c   1.000
_cell.angle_alpha   90.00
_cell.angle_beta   90.00
_cell.angle_gamma   90.00
#
_symmetry.space_group_name_H-M   'P 1'
#
loop_
_entity.id
_entity.type
_entity.pdbx_description
1 polymer ?
#
loop_
_entity_poly.entity_id
_entity_poly.type
_entity_poly.pdbx_seq_one_letter_code
_entity_poly.pdbx_strand_id
1 'polypeptide(L)'
;MKTVLITNLYLQKYTGSELHVIDIANEFKKNNYDVTIAVFSKSYPLLAECENFKVVELSDKSLENTKFDILFIQHYPTLDYLKTHYHIQYKHLIISKLSSFNGFETLPDEYKTADLISVVSQECKESISNLTNNIYVFKNSVSDNFFSLPKKETYSLKNIAIISNHVPEELYALKEQLNKYSVQIIGAGNTPTLVTPTILSNYDLVITIGRTVQQCFAAKIPVYVYDHFGGPGYITKENIQKAQGFNFSGRGFDKKQAQEILQDIINNYDNNVSNLSYLNEYAKENFSLTKTFNTMLQIVTSHTSNEFKSLKPYNEPENIRIQTYSEMMPFTPYIHADYLNESQFYYTDETNELNEQNSYSWPITNGYTIERHFDVSSNQFFRFDPAKKPCKCKLVEVIVDDKELNLANVTCNRIYNDGSFDYFLTSDSNYTVNSKINETVLIRYIVQPLTYVDMEIIETEKNKEMNKLIFKYNLLYKKTHPIHTINKKSPSNHIK
;
A
#
# COMPACT_ATOMS: atom_id res chain seq x y z
N MET A 1 -0.51 -22.80 -24.32
CA MET A 1 -0.06 -21.42 -24.08
C MET A 1 0.59 -21.45 -22.71
N LYS A 2 1.71 -20.75 -22.49
CA LYS A 2 2.32 -20.63 -21.16
C LYS A 2 1.45 -19.79 -20.26
N THR A 3 1.48 -20.04 -18.97
CA THR A 3 0.62 -19.39 -17.98
C THR A 3 1.44 -18.65 -16.94
N VAL A 4 0.94 -17.51 -16.48
CA VAL A 4 1.56 -16.74 -15.40
C VAL A 4 0.51 -16.26 -14.41
N LEU A 5 0.83 -16.38 -13.11
CA LEU A 5 0.11 -15.74 -12.03
C LEU A 5 0.92 -14.55 -11.54
N ILE A 6 0.32 -13.38 -11.57
CA ILE A 6 0.88 -12.14 -11.02
C ILE A 6 0.09 -11.76 -9.79
N THR A 7 0.75 -11.43 -8.70
CA THR A 7 0.06 -11.01 -7.47
C THR A 7 0.34 -9.56 -7.11
N ASN A 8 -0.61 -8.94 -6.42
CA ASN A 8 -0.46 -7.66 -5.74
C ASN A 8 -1.45 -7.59 -4.57
N LEU A 9 -1.25 -6.69 -3.62
CA LEU A 9 -2.24 -6.51 -2.55
C LEU A 9 -3.55 -5.96 -3.11
N TYR A 10 -3.48 -4.87 -3.85
CA TYR A 10 -4.63 -4.15 -4.37
C TYR A 10 -4.52 -3.89 -5.86
N LEU A 11 -5.67 -3.70 -6.51
CA LEU A 11 -5.78 -3.24 -7.89
C LEU A 11 -6.94 -2.23 -7.97
N GLN A 12 -6.70 -1.01 -7.47
CA GLN A 12 -7.75 -0.01 -7.20
C GLN A 12 -7.41 1.38 -7.70
N LYS A 13 -6.14 1.81 -7.54
CA LYS A 13 -5.69 3.18 -7.78
C LYS A 13 -4.50 3.22 -8.71
N TYR A 14 -4.26 4.37 -9.32
CA TYR A 14 -3.07 4.59 -10.15
C TYR A 14 -1.81 4.80 -9.30
N THR A 15 -1.45 3.81 -8.47
CA THR A 15 -0.23 3.83 -7.67
C THR A 15 0.92 3.07 -8.33
N GLY A 16 2.14 3.28 -7.83
CA GLY A 16 3.33 2.71 -8.46
C GLY A 16 3.32 1.18 -8.55
N SER A 17 2.94 0.49 -7.48
CA SER A 17 2.91 -0.98 -7.43
C SER A 17 1.82 -1.58 -8.32
N GLU A 18 0.65 -0.97 -8.34
CA GLU A 18 -0.50 -1.43 -9.12
C GLU A 18 -0.25 -1.22 -10.63
N LEU A 19 0.30 -0.07 -11.01
CA LEU A 19 0.69 0.20 -12.40
C LEU A 19 1.84 -0.71 -12.86
N HIS A 20 2.75 -1.08 -11.96
CA HIS A 20 3.81 -2.04 -12.27
C HIS A 20 3.23 -3.42 -12.64
N VAL A 21 2.22 -3.89 -11.90
CA VAL A 21 1.51 -5.13 -12.23
C VAL A 21 0.92 -5.09 -13.63
N ILE A 22 0.27 -3.99 -14.01
CA ILE A 22 -0.32 -3.84 -15.35
C ILE A 22 0.76 -3.84 -16.44
N ASP A 23 1.87 -3.16 -16.21
CA ASP A 23 3.01 -3.16 -17.14
C ASP A 23 3.54 -4.58 -17.36
N ILE A 24 3.81 -5.30 -16.27
CA ILE A 24 4.31 -6.68 -16.32
C ILE A 24 3.29 -7.61 -16.99
N ALA A 25 2.00 -7.48 -16.69
CA ALA A 25 0.93 -8.26 -17.31
C ALA A 25 0.88 -8.04 -18.82
N ASN A 26 0.98 -6.79 -19.27
CA ASN A 26 1.01 -6.45 -20.69
C ASN A 26 2.25 -7.05 -21.39
N GLU A 27 3.42 -7.02 -20.78
CA GLU A 27 4.62 -7.61 -21.37
C GLU A 27 4.56 -9.15 -21.40
N PHE A 28 4.02 -9.82 -20.37
CA PHE A 28 3.75 -11.25 -20.44
C PHE A 28 2.78 -11.60 -21.57
N LYS A 29 1.71 -10.84 -21.74
CA LYS A 29 0.75 -11.03 -22.83
C LYS A 29 1.40 -10.88 -24.21
N LYS A 30 2.24 -9.85 -24.41
CA LYS A 30 3.03 -9.67 -25.64
C LYS A 30 3.95 -10.87 -25.91
N ASN A 31 4.41 -11.56 -24.87
CA ASN A 31 5.23 -12.77 -24.96
C ASN A 31 4.41 -14.07 -24.97
N ASN A 32 3.10 -13.99 -25.33
CA ASN A 32 2.17 -15.12 -25.49
C ASN A 32 1.93 -15.93 -24.20
N TYR A 33 1.92 -15.30 -23.04
CA TYR A 33 1.44 -15.90 -21.81
C TYR A 33 -0.06 -15.63 -21.61
N ASP A 34 -0.73 -16.62 -21.03
CA ASP A 34 -2.06 -16.43 -20.44
C ASP A 34 -1.87 -15.88 -19.02
N VAL A 35 -2.39 -14.67 -18.79
CA VAL A 35 -2.11 -13.90 -17.59
C VAL A 35 -3.31 -13.93 -16.66
N THR A 36 -3.08 -14.38 -15.44
CA THR A 36 -4.00 -14.21 -14.31
C THR A 36 -3.38 -13.24 -13.29
N ILE A 37 -4.14 -12.24 -12.88
CA ILE A 37 -3.76 -11.31 -11.81
C ILE A 37 -4.60 -11.65 -10.59
N ALA A 38 -3.98 -11.94 -9.45
CA ALA A 38 -4.64 -12.24 -8.20
C ALA A 38 -4.31 -11.18 -7.14
N VAL A 39 -5.34 -10.61 -6.52
CA VAL A 39 -5.25 -9.52 -5.56
C VAL A 39 -6.19 -9.74 -4.39
N PHE A 40 -5.97 -9.08 -3.25
CA PHE A 40 -6.94 -9.12 -2.16
C PHE A 40 -8.19 -8.31 -2.47
N SER A 41 -8.02 -7.18 -3.15
CA SER A 41 -9.15 -6.33 -3.53
C SER A 41 -8.91 -5.59 -4.83
N LYS A 42 -9.95 -5.47 -5.64
CA LYS A 42 -9.95 -4.81 -6.93
C LYS A 42 -11.13 -3.84 -7.06
N SER A 43 -10.90 -2.69 -7.67
CA SER A 43 -11.95 -1.71 -7.93
C SER A 43 -11.59 -0.74 -9.07
N TYR A 44 -12.57 0.03 -9.51
CA TYR A 44 -12.32 1.16 -10.41
C TYR A 44 -11.60 2.31 -9.64
N PRO A 45 -10.78 3.12 -10.32
CA PRO A 45 -10.64 3.19 -11.78
C PRO A 45 -9.69 2.16 -12.40
N LEU A 46 -8.75 1.57 -11.63
CA LEU A 46 -7.68 0.76 -12.21
C LEU A 46 -8.17 -0.54 -12.88
N LEU A 47 -9.28 -1.10 -12.40
CA LEU A 47 -9.85 -2.31 -13.00
C LEU A 47 -10.20 -2.14 -14.49
N ALA A 48 -10.49 -0.91 -14.94
CA ALA A 48 -10.74 -0.61 -16.35
C ALA A 48 -9.51 -0.90 -17.25
N GLU A 49 -8.30 -0.74 -16.71
CA GLU A 49 -7.06 -1.02 -17.45
C GLU A 49 -6.77 -2.52 -17.59
N CYS A 50 -7.59 -3.36 -16.95
CA CYS A 50 -7.37 -4.80 -16.84
C CYS A 50 -8.35 -5.63 -17.67
N GLU A 51 -9.17 -5.04 -18.54
CA GLU A 51 -10.19 -5.74 -19.35
C GLU A 51 -9.63 -6.91 -20.18
N ASN A 52 -8.35 -6.86 -20.49
CA ASN A 52 -7.65 -7.88 -21.28
C ASN A 52 -7.05 -9.03 -20.46
N PHE A 53 -7.25 -9.05 -19.15
CA PHE A 53 -6.67 -10.02 -18.24
C PHE A 53 -7.75 -10.73 -17.42
N LYS A 54 -7.46 -11.96 -16.99
CA LYS A 54 -8.23 -12.59 -15.92
C LYS A 54 -7.79 -11.98 -14.59
N VAL A 55 -8.67 -11.20 -13.94
CA VAL A 55 -8.42 -10.61 -12.61
C VAL A 55 -9.32 -11.30 -11.59
N VAL A 56 -8.72 -11.92 -10.59
CA VAL A 56 -9.42 -12.63 -9.51
C VAL A 56 -9.04 -12.04 -8.16
N GLU A 57 -9.91 -12.19 -7.18
CA GLU A 57 -9.53 -11.99 -5.79
C GLU A 57 -8.80 -13.22 -5.27
N LEU A 58 -7.88 -13.03 -4.34
CA LEU A 58 -7.12 -14.15 -3.76
C LEU A 58 -8.02 -15.18 -3.05
N SER A 59 -9.22 -14.79 -2.64
CA SER A 59 -10.25 -15.68 -2.10
C SER A 59 -10.97 -16.55 -3.14
N ASP A 60 -10.72 -16.33 -4.44
CA ASP A 60 -11.39 -17.06 -5.52
C ASP A 60 -10.89 -18.51 -5.61
N LYS A 61 -11.80 -19.45 -5.38
CA LYS A 61 -11.50 -20.89 -5.43
C LYS A 61 -11.02 -21.38 -6.79
N SER A 62 -11.11 -20.58 -7.85
CA SER A 62 -10.56 -20.93 -9.17
C SER A 62 -9.03 -21.04 -9.17
N LEU A 63 -8.38 -20.58 -8.11
CA LEU A 63 -6.93 -20.73 -7.90
C LEU A 63 -6.54 -22.11 -7.34
N GLU A 64 -7.48 -22.87 -6.77
CA GLU A 64 -7.22 -24.17 -6.19
C GLU A 64 -6.75 -25.19 -7.22
N ASN A 65 -5.73 -25.98 -6.90
CA ASN A 65 -5.16 -27.02 -7.76
C ASN A 65 -4.67 -26.53 -9.14
N THR A 66 -4.24 -25.27 -9.22
CA THR A 66 -3.77 -24.66 -10.48
C THR A 66 -2.29 -24.87 -10.73
N LYS A 67 -1.89 -24.74 -12.00
CA LYS A 67 -0.49 -24.82 -12.44
C LYS A 67 -0.12 -23.61 -13.26
N PHE A 68 1.00 -22.99 -12.93
CA PHE A 68 1.52 -21.84 -13.66
C PHE A 68 2.96 -22.10 -14.11
N ASP A 69 3.31 -21.69 -15.32
CA ASP A 69 4.72 -21.75 -15.74
C ASP A 69 5.54 -20.74 -14.93
N ILE A 70 4.97 -19.58 -14.61
CA ILE A 70 5.61 -18.54 -13.79
C ILE A 70 4.68 -18.08 -12.69
N LEU A 71 5.21 -17.97 -11.46
CA LEU A 71 4.65 -17.16 -10.39
C LEU A 71 5.44 -15.85 -10.30
N PHE A 72 4.80 -14.72 -10.50
CA PHE A 72 5.35 -13.40 -10.29
C PHE A 72 4.72 -12.79 -9.04
N ILE A 73 5.42 -12.88 -7.93
CA ILE A 73 4.91 -12.48 -6.61
C ILE A 73 5.36 -11.07 -6.29
N GLN A 74 4.41 -10.17 -6.18
CA GLN A 74 4.60 -8.83 -5.65
C GLN A 74 3.81 -8.70 -4.37
N HIS A 75 4.45 -8.16 -3.34
CA HIS A 75 3.96 -8.09 -1.96
C HIS A 75 3.82 -9.46 -1.28
N TYR A 76 4.70 -9.71 -0.32
CA TYR A 76 4.80 -11.00 0.40
C TYR A 76 3.47 -11.55 0.95
N PRO A 77 2.55 -10.74 1.49
CA PRO A 77 1.29 -11.26 2.02
C PRO A 77 0.48 -12.09 1.03
N THR A 78 0.61 -11.77 -0.26
CA THR A 78 -0.10 -12.53 -1.31
C THR A 78 0.44 -13.94 -1.46
N LEU A 79 1.76 -14.13 -1.37
CA LEU A 79 2.37 -15.45 -1.40
C LEU A 79 1.96 -16.27 -0.18
N ASP A 80 1.98 -15.66 0.99
CA ASP A 80 1.59 -16.32 2.22
C ASP A 80 0.13 -16.79 2.18
N TYR A 81 -0.76 -15.96 1.67
CA TYR A 81 -2.15 -16.34 1.45
C TYR A 81 -2.28 -17.54 0.49
N LEU A 82 -1.58 -17.51 -0.64
CA LEU A 82 -1.61 -18.62 -1.61
C LEU A 82 -1.09 -19.92 -0.99
N LYS A 83 -0.01 -19.87 -0.22
CA LYS A 83 0.56 -21.04 0.47
C LYS A 83 -0.37 -21.63 1.53
N THR A 84 -1.13 -20.78 2.21
CA THR A 84 -2.00 -21.20 3.30
C THR A 84 -3.31 -21.80 2.79
N HIS A 85 -3.82 -21.33 1.65
CA HIS A 85 -5.18 -21.63 1.23
C HIS A 85 -5.27 -22.53 -0.02
N TYR A 86 -4.17 -22.65 -0.83
CA TYR A 86 -4.24 -23.31 -2.13
C TYR A 86 -3.08 -24.26 -2.40
N HIS A 87 -3.38 -25.29 -3.19
CA HIS A 87 -2.37 -26.16 -3.80
C HIS A 87 -2.00 -25.65 -5.18
N ILE A 88 -0.98 -24.81 -5.26
CA ILE A 88 -0.48 -24.24 -6.51
C ILE A 88 0.84 -24.87 -6.90
N GLN A 89 0.96 -25.25 -8.17
CA GLN A 89 2.20 -25.74 -8.76
C GLN A 89 2.77 -24.70 -9.74
N TYR A 90 4.08 -24.60 -9.79
CA TYR A 90 4.78 -23.65 -10.66
C TYR A 90 6.12 -24.21 -11.15
N LYS A 91 6.62 -23.67 -12.28
CA LYS A 91 7.99 -23.97 -12.74
C LYS A 91 8.99 -22.95 -12.27
N HIS A 92 8.66 -21.68 -12.43
CA HIS A 92 9.54 -20.55 -12.07
C HIS A 92 8.88 -19.62 -11.07
N LEU A 93 9.67 -19.13 -10.13
CA LEU A 93 9.26 -18.16 -9.11
C LEU A 93 10.07 -16.88 -9.24
N ILE A 94 9.40 -15.77 -9.46
CA ILE A 94 9.95 -14.43 -9.41
C ILE A 94 9.35 -13.71 -8.21
N ILE A 95 10.20 -13.15 -7.36
CA ILE A 95 9.77 -12.29 -6.25
C ILE A 95 10.12 -10.85 -6.62
N SER A 96 9.12 -9.98 -6.63
CA SER A 96 9.28 -8.55 -6.94
C SER A 96 9.30 -7.71 -5.66
N LYS A 97 10.33 -6.86 -5.52
CA LYS A 97 10.52 -5.94 -4.41
C LYS A 97 10.65 -4.51 -4.92
N LEU A 98 9.69 -3.66 -4.62
CA LEU A 98 9.59 -2.28 -5.13
C LEU A 98 10.06 -1.22 -4.14
N SER A 99 10.28 -1.58 -2.87
CA SER A 99 10.69 -0.64 -1.82
C SER A 99 11.66 -1.29 -0.84
N SER A 100 12.62 -0.51 -0.35
CA SER A 100 13.52 -0.91 0.74
C SER A 100 12.89 -0.78 2.12
N PHE A 101 11.84 0.05 2.25
CA PHE A 101 11.28 0.49 3.52
C PHE A 101 9.86 -0.04 3.78
N ASN A 102 9.17 -0.47 2.74
CA ASN A 102 7.80 -0.94 2.89
C ASN A 102 7.80 -2.40 3.35
N GLY A 103 7.15 -2.66 4.47
CA GLY A 103 7.06 -4.00 5.02
C GLY A 103 6.40 -5.02 4.09
N PHE A 104 5.43 -4.65 3.22
CA PHE A 104 4.89 -5.53 2.18
C PHE A 104 5.94 -6.11 1.24
N GLU A 105 7.07 -5.50 1.20
CA GLU A 105 8.21 -5.80 0.35
C GLU A 105 9.28 -6.60 1.08
N THR A 106 9.00 -7.06 2.31
CA THR A 106 9.88 -7.98 3.03
C THR A 106 10.01 -9.27 2.24
N LEU A 107 11.23 -9.80 2.11
CA LEU A 107 11.45 -11.03 1.37
C LEU A 107 10.91 -12.22 2.15
N PRO A 108 10.06 -13.07 1.53
CA PRO A 108 9.67 -14.35 2.09
C PRO A 108 10.84 -15.33 2.07
N ASP A 109 10.79 -16.39 2.85
CA ASP A 109 11.83 -17.42 2.87
C ASP A 109 12.06 -18.09 1.50
N GLU A 110 11.06 -18.02 0.63
CA GLU A 110 11.16 -18.47 -0.75
C GLU A 110 12.23 -17.74 -1.58
N TYR A 111 12.76 -16.61 -1.10
CA TYR A 111 13.88 -15.95 -1.77
C TYR A 111 15.08 -16.88 -1.96
N LYS A 112 15.24 -17.89 -1.08
CA LYS A 112 16.31 -18.91 -1.12
C LYS A 112 16.17 -19.87 -2.32
N THR A 113 14.95 -20.03 -2.83
CA THR A 113 14.59 -20.96 -3.90
C THR A 113 13.97 -20.28 -5.12
N ALA A 114 13.78 -18.99 -5.08
CA ALA A 114 13.28 -18.21 -6.21
C ALA A 114 14.29 -18.22 -7.37
N ASP A 115 13.78 -18.34 -8.59
CA ASP A 115 14.60 -18.28 -9.79
C ASP A 115 15.15 -16.85 -10.00
N LEU A 116 14.44 -15.82 -9.50
CA LEU A 116 14.89 -14.45 -9.56
C LEU A 116 14.23 -13.58 -8.51
N ILE A 117 15.00 -12.63 -7.95
CA ILE A 117 14.47 -11.50 -7.19
C ILE A 117 14.60 -10.25 -8.05
N SER A 118 13.47 -9.69 -8.43
CA SER A 118 13.36 -8.46 -9.18
C SER A 118 13.26 -7.26 -8.24
N VAL A 119 14.14 -6.28 -8.36
CA VAL A 119 14.16 -5.08 -7.52
C VAL A 119 14.11 -3.80 -8.35
N VAL A 120 13.41 -2.78 -7.87
CA VAL A 120 13.14 -1.56 -8.66
C VAL A 120 14.33 -0.59 -8.73
N SER A 121 15.30 -0.70 -7.83
CA SER A 121 16.41 0.24 -7.73
C SER A 121 17.68 -0.38 -7.16
N GLN A 122 18.78 0.31 -7.30
CA GLN A 122 20.04 -0.05 -6.67
C GLN A 122 19.94 -0.04 -5.14
N GLU A 123 19.20 0.90 -4.56
CA GLU A 123 18.90 0.98 -3.14
C GLU A 123 18.17 -0.30 -2.64
N CYS A 124 17.16 -0.75 -3.38
CA CYS A 124 16.47 -2.00 -3.08
C CYS A 124 17.41 -3.21 -3.20
N LYS A 125 18.31 -3.24 -4.20
CA LYS A 125 19.31 -4.29 -4.34
C LYS A 125 20.25 -4.33 -3.13
N GLU A 126 20.77 -3.20 -2.72
CA GLU A 126 21.68 -3.09 -1.58
C GLU A 126 21.04 -3.54 -0.28
N SER A 127 19.75 -3.26 -0.07
CA SER A 127 19.03 -3.66 1.14
C SER A 127 18.91 -5.17 1.34
N ILE A 128 19.14 -5.99 0.29
CA ILE A 128 19.02 -7.45 0.34
C ILE A 128 20.26 -8.17 -0.18
N SER A 129 21.32 -7.45 -0.52
CA SER A 129 22.54 -8.03 -1.12
C SER A 129 23.29 -8.99 -0.21
N ASN A 130 23.07 -8.89 1.11
CA ASN A 130 23.60 -9.83 2.10
C ASN A 130 22.82 -11.15 2.18
N LEU A 131 21.63 -11.23 1.59
CA LEU A 131 20.76 -12.40 1.65
C LEU A 131 20.92 -13.30 0.42
N THR A 132 21.14 -12.71 -0.76
CA THR A 132 21.20 -13.44 -2.03
C THR A 132 21.94 -12.65 -3.10
N ASN A 133 22.52 -13.38 -4.07
CA ASN A 133 23.12 -12.78 -5.26
C ASN A 133 22.20 -12.86 -6.50
N ASN A 134 21.07 -13.57 -6.41
CA ASN A 134 20.16 -13.76 -7.53
C ASN A 134 19.20 -12.59 -7.68
N ILE A 135 19.75 -11.41 -7.93
CA ILE A 135 19.01 -10.15 -7.96
C ILE A 135 19.12 -9.50 -9.34
N TYR A 136 17.99 -9.18 -9.93
CA TYR A 136 17.88 -8.38 -11.15
C TYR A 136 17.29 -7.00 -10.84
N VAL A 137 17.99 -5.93 -11.25
CA VAL A 137 17.46 -4.58 -11.09
C VAL A 137 16.53 -4.27 -12.26
N PHE A 138 15.23 -4.52 -12.04
CA PHE A 138 14.15 -4.12 -12.93
C PHE A 138 13.76 -2.69 -12.59
N LYS A 139 14.49 -1.73 -13.14
CA LYS A 139 14.23 -0.30 -12.91
C LYS A 139 12.79 0.03 -13.30
N ASN A 140 12.21 1.04 -12.70
CA ASN A 140 11.00 1.63 -13.24
C ASN A 140 11.20 1.88 -14.73
N SER A 141 10.31 1.33 -15.52
CA SER A 141 10.46 1.30 -16.97
C SER A 141 9.27 1.97 -17.64
N VAL A 142 9.47 2.36 -18.88
CA VAL A 142 8.52 3.16 -19.65
C VAL A 142 8.07 2.34 -20.86
N SER A 143 6.77 2.25 -21.06
CA SER A 143 6.19 1.60 -22.25
C SER A 143 6.50 2.38 -23.52
N ASP A 144 6.61 1.66 -24.65
CA ASP A 144 7.12 2.18 -25.91
C ASP A 144 6.31 3.35 -26.49
N ASN A 145 5.03 3.47 -26.13
CA ASN A 145 4.15 4.56 -26.53
C ASN A 145 4.62 5.96 -26.07
N PHE A 146 5.35 6.05 -24.94
CA PHE A 146 5.91 7.33 -24.49
C PHE A 146 7.07 7.81 -25.38
N PHE A 147 7.84 6.89 -25.97
CA PHE A 147 8.92 7.23 -26.89
C PHE A 147 8.42 7.66 -28.27
N SER A 148 7.16 7.37 -28.58
CA SER A 148 6.55 7.65 -29.88
C SER A 148 5.98 9.07 -29.99
N LEU A 149 5.99 9.85 -28.91
CA LEU A 149 5.52 11.23 -28.97
C LEU A 149 6.41 12.09 -29.88
N PRO A 150 5.82 12.89 -30.78
CA PRO A 150 6.58 13.82 -31.58
C PRO A 150 7.26 14.87 -30.68
N LYS A 151 8.45 15.30 -31.06
CA LYS A 151 9.12 16.41 -30.40
C LYS A 151 8.27 17.68 -30.57
N LYS A 152 8.09 18.49 -29.52
CA LYS A 152 7.48 19.80 -29.62
C LYS A 152 8.34 20.69 -30.55
N GLU A 153 7.71 21.47 -31.42
CA GLU A 153 8.40 22.39 -32.28
C GLU A 153 9.05 23.53 -31.48
N THR A 154 8.36 23.99 -30.46
CA THR A 154 8.83 25.05 -29.56
C THR A 154 8.55 24.67 -28.09
N TYR A 155 9.47 25.06 -27.24
CA TYR A 155 9.33 24.95 -25.80
C TYR A 155 9.19 26.35 -25.20
N SER A 156 8.07 26.59 -24.52
CA SER A 156 7.81 27.86 -23.84
C SER A 156 7.05 27.52 -22.55
N LEU A 157 7.61 27.91 -21.43
CA LEU A 157 7.00 27.59 -20.11
C LEU A 157 5.67 28.35 -19.97
N LYS A 158 4.57 27.61 -20.00
CA LYS A 158 3.19 28.13 -19.85
C LYS A 158 2.34 27.21 -18.97
N ASN A 159 2.33 25.91 -19.29
CA ASN A 159 1.51 24.92 -18.63
C ASN A 159 2.38 24.01 -17.77
N ILE A 160 2.15 23.97 -16.48
CA ILE A 160 2.93 23.21 -15.50
C ILE A 160 2.00 22.17 -14.84
N ALA A 161 2.43 20.92 -14.78
CA ALA A 161 1.78 19.90 -13.96
C ALA A 161 2.61 19.61 -12.71
N ILE A 162 1.97 19.54 -11.56
CA ILE A 162 2.50 18.90 -10.36
C ILE A 162 1.83 17.54 -10.24
N ILE A 163 2.59 16.46 -10.49
CA ILE A 163 2.06 15.09 -10.48
C ILE A 163 2.60 14.37 -9.24
N SER A 164 1.76 14.25 -8.21
CA SER A 164 2.11 13.64 -6.93
C SER A 164 0.88 13.10 -6.21
N ASN A 165 1.06 11.99 -5.48
CA ASN A 165 0.06 11.46 -4.55
C ASN A 165 0.16 12.10 -3.16
N HIS A 166 1.26 12.79 -2.85
CA HIS A 166 1.57 13.40 -1.56
C HIS A 166 2.24 14.75 -1.77
N VAL A 167 1.49 15.73 -2.28
CA VAL A 167 2.02 17.07 -2.58
C VAL A 167 2.46 17.76 -1.28
N PRO A 168 3.74 18.12 -1.11
CA PRO A 168 4.21 18.81 0.08
C PRO A 168 3.83 20.30 0.08
N GLU A 169 3.87 20.92 1.25
CA GLU A 169 3.45 22.32 1.45
C GLU A 169 4.21 23.30 0.56
N GLU A 170 5.51 23.09 0.37
CA GLU A 170 6.34 23.92 -0.49
C GLU A 170 5.89 23.92 -1.96
N LEU A 171 5.29 22.84 -2.47
CA LEU A 171 4.74 22.81 -3.83
C LEU A 171 3.37 23.50 -3.92
N TYR A 172 2.57 23.50 -2.86
CA TYR A 172 1.37 24.36 -2.80
C TYR A 172 1.76 25.83 -2.76
N ALA A 173 2.74 26.21 -1.95
CA ALA A 173 3.27 27.57 -1.90
C ALA A 173 3.91 27.99 -3.24
N LEU A 174 4.59 27.09 -3.93
CA LEU A 174 5.13 27.30 -5.27
C LEU A 174 4.02 27.59 -6.28
N LYS A 175 2.93 26.83 -6.24
CA LYS A 175 1.78 27.05 -7.14
C LYS A 175 1.23 28.48 -7.03
N GLU A 176 1.09 29.00 -5.82
CA GLU A 176 0.64 30.39 -5.61
C GLU A 176 1.63 31.43 -6.18
N GLN A 177 2.92 31.14 -6.16
CA GLN A 177 3.96 32.00 -6.71
C GLN A 177 4.04 31.92 -8.26
N LEU A 178 3.60 30.81 -8.85
CA LEU A 178 3.56 30.58 -10.29
C LEU A 178 2.33 31.21 -10.98
N ASN A 179 1.81 32.31 -10.48
CA ASN A 179 0.56 32.96 -10.92
C ASN A 179 0.53 33.43 -12.38
N LYS A 180 1.69 33.49 -13.04
CA LYS A 180 1.83 33.81 -14.48
C LYS A 180 1.68 32.59 -15.38
N TYR A 181 1.61 31.39 -14.80
CA TYR A 181 1.56 30.11 -15.49
C TYR A 181 0.27 29.37 -15.17
N SER A 182 -0.16 28.49 -16.06
CA SER A 182 -1.26 27.56 -15.78
C SER A 182 -0.69 26.39 -15.01
N VAL A 183 -1.02 26.23 -13.71
CA VAL A 183 -0.52 25.17 -12.85
C VAL A 183 -1.64 24.21 -12.44
N GLN A 184 -1.52 22.95 -12.81
CA GLN A 184 -2.45 21.90 -12.44
C GLN A 184 -1.80 20.88 -11.50
N ILE A 185 -2.53 20.46 -10.45
CA ILE A 185 -2.13 19.36 -9.57
C ILE A 185 -2.90 18.11 -9.97
N ILE A 186 -2.18 17.01 -10.19
CA ILE A 186 -2.71 15.69 -10.58
C ILE A 186 -2.26 14.66 -9.57
N GLY A 187 -3.17 13.80 -9.08
CA GLY A 187 -2.86 12.71 -8.16
C GLY A 187 -3.85 12.60 -7.00
N ALA A 188 -3.46 11.89 -5.93
CA ALA A 188 -4.32 11.61 -4.78
C ALA A 188 -4.78 12.91 -4.09
N GLY A 189 -6.06 12.96 -3.70
CA GLY A 189 -6.69 14.16 -3.14
C GLY A 189 -7.20 15.16 -4.20
N ASN A 190 -6.77 15.00 -5.46
CA ASN A 190 -7.28 15.66 -6.65
C ASN A 190 -7.89 14.60 -7.58
N THR A 191 -7.96 14.83 -8.87
CA THR A 191 -8.49 13.83 -9.81
C THR A 191 -7.47 12.71 -10.01
N PRO A 192 -7.71 11.47 -9.57
CA PRO A 192 -6.88 10.33 -9.90
C PRO A 192 -6.82 10.16 -11.41
N THR A 193 -5.62 10.21 -11.98
CA THR A 193 -5.45 10.21 -13.44
C THR A 193 -4.28 9.32 -13.82
N LEU A 194 -4.53 8.40 -14.76
CA LEU A 194 -3.45 7.62 -15.36
C LEU A 194 -2.59 8.55 -16.22
N VAL A 195 -1.31 8.64 -15.90
CA VAL A 195 -0.35 9.43 -16.70
C VAL A 195 -0.12 8.73 -18.03
N THR A 196 -0.58 9.36 -19.12
CA THR A 196 -0.43 8.88 -20.50
C THR A 196 0.44 9.83 -21.30
N PRO A 197 0.98 9.39 -22.46
CA PRO A 197 1.70 10.29 -23.38
C PRO A 197 0.89 11.54 -23.73
N THR A 198 -0.40 11.37 -24.01
CA THR A 198 -1.31 12.47 -24.38
C THR A 198 -1.45 13.49 -23.24
N ILE A 199 -1.55 13.02 -22.00
CA ILE A 199 -1.63 13.91 -20.84
C ILE A 199 -0.33 14.71 -20.69
N LEU A 200 0.82 14.04 -20.75
CA LEU A 200 2.12 14.71 -20.63
C LEU A 200 2.34 15.74 -21.71
N SER A 201 1.87 15.49 -22.94
CA SER A 201 2.05 16.44 -24.07
C SER A 201 1.38 17.79 -23.87
N ASN A 202 0.41 17.89 -22.94
CA ASN A 202 -0.27 19.14 -22.62
C ASN A 202 0.57 20.10 -21.76
N TYR A 203 1.68 19.62 -21.18
CA TYR A 203 2.48 20.39 -20.24
C TYR A 203 3.84 20.76 -20.83
N ASP A 204 4.34 21.90 -20.41
CA ASP A 204 5.67 22.40 -20.76
C ASP A 204 6.69 22.05 -19.68
N LEU A 205 6.23 21.82 -18.47
CA LEU A 205 7.02 21.34 -17.33
C LEU A 205 6.17 20.41 -16.46
N VAL A 206 6.78 19.33 -16.01
CA VAL A 206 6.19 18.42 -15.01
C VAL A 206 7.05 18.43 -13.75
N ILE A 207 6.46 18.69 -12.59
CA ILE A 207 7.10 18.57 -11.28
C ILE A 207 6.62 17.23 -10.68
N THR A 208 7.54 16.31 -10.42
CA THR A 208 7.18 14.95 -10.02
C THR A 208 8.38 14.18 -9.50
N ILE A 209 8.14 12.93 -9.05
CA ILE A 209 9.17 11.94 -8.69
C ILE A 209 8.89 10.56 -9.31
N GLY A 210 9.85 9.66 -9.16
CA GLY A 210 9.69 8.23 -9.47
C GLY A 210 9.41 7.96 -10.94
N ARG A 211 8.43 7.09 -11.22
CA ARG A 211 8.11 6.59 -12.55
C ARG A 211 7.79 7.69 -13.57
N THR A 212 7.08 8.73 -13.18
CA THR A 212 6.68 9.82 -14.08
C THR A 212 7.89 10.59 -14.61
N VAL A 213 9.00 10.62 -13.86
CA VAL A 213 10.26 11.24 -14.35
C VAL A 213 10.78 10.52 -15.58
N GLN A 214 10.82 9.18 -15.56
CA GLN A 214 11.27 8.40 -16.72
C GLN A 214 10.31 8.54 -17.90
N GLN A 215 9.00 8.62 -17.65
CA GLN A 215 8.00 8.88 -18.68
C GLN A 215 8.20 10.25 -19.33
N CYS A 216 8.55 11.29 -18.56
CA CYS A 216 8.89 12.61 -19.09
C CYS A 216 10.14 12.57 -19.95
N PHE A 217 11.20 11.84 -19.56
CA PHE A 217 12.39 11.68 -20.39
C PHE A 217 12.05 11.02 -21.73
N ALA A 218 11.28 9.93 -21.69
CA ALA A 218 10.84 9.21 -22.89
C ALA A 218 10.00 10.11 -23.81
N ALA A 219 9.12 10.91 -23.23
CA ALA A 219 8.23 11.82 -23.94
C ALA A 219 8.88 13.15 -24.37
N LYS A 220 10.15 13.40 -24.02
CA LYS A 220 10.86 14.67 -24.22
C LYS A 220 10.11 15.86 -23.60
N ILE A 221 9.57 15.68 -22.41
CA ILE A 221 8.91 16.72 -21.63
C ILE A 221 9.87 17.19 -20.53
N PRO A 222 10.09 18.50 -20.37
CA PRO A 222 10.87 19.04 -19.27
C PRO A 222 10.32 18.56 -17.92
N VAL A 223 11.20 18.10 -17.03
CA VAL A 223 10.81 17.58 -15.73
C VAL A 223 11.69 18.14 -14.62
N TYR A 224 11.04 18.57 -13.54
CA TYR A 224 11.67 19.00 -12.30
C TYR A 224 11.40 17.96 -11.22
N VAL A 225 12.45 17.31 -10.71
CA VAL A 225 12.34 16.22 -9.76
C VAL A 225 12.30 16.80 -8.36
N TYR A 226 11.11 16.79 -7.75
CA TYR A 226 10.88 17.27 -6.41
C TYR A 226 9.55 16.76 -5.82
N ASP A 227 9.55 16.37 -4.56
CA ASP A 227 8.37 16.02 -3.78
C ASP A 227 8.71 16.06 -2.28
N HIS A 228 7.91 15.43 -1.43
CA HIS A 228 8.01 15.41 0.04
C HIS A 228 9.37 14.97 0.60
N PHE A 229 10.18 14.24 -0.15
CA PHE A 229 11.57 13.90 0.22
C PHE A 229 12.59 14.98 -0.17
N GLY A 230 12.18 16.03 -0.88
CA GLY A 230 13.08 16.97 -1.55
C GLY A 230 13.33 16.58 -3.01
N GLY A 231 14.45 17.01 -3.57
CA GLY A 231 14.79 16.61 -4.93
C GLY A 231 15.94 17.43 -5.56
N PRO A 232 16.60 16.88 -6.59
CA PRO A 232 17.69 17.53 -7.29
C PRO A 232 17.24 18.72 -8.15
N GLY A 233 15.93 18.86 -8.41
CA GLY A 233 15.45 19.77 -9.42
C GLY A 233 15.57 19.19 -10.82
N TYR A 234 16.09 19.96 -11.78
CA TYR A 234 16.35 19.47 -13.11
C TYR A 234 17.43 18.37 -13.14
N ILE A 235 17.18 17.35 -13.95
CA ILE A 235 18.15 16.27 -14.13
C ILE A 235 19.17 16.66 -15.19
N THR A 236 20.43 16.46 -14.82
CA THR A 236 21.62 16.73 -15.66
C THR A 236 22.50 15.48 -15.77
N LYS A 237 23.54 15.54 -16.59
CA LYS A 237 24.52 14.45 -16.71
C LYS A 237 25.22 14.14 -15.39
N GLU A 238 25.39 15.15 -14.54
CA GLU A 238 26.12 15.09 -13.28
C GLU A 238 25.29 14.44 -12.16
N ASN A 239 23.96 14.67 -12.13
CA ASN A 239 23.11 14.19 -11.03
C ASN A 239 22.27 12.97 -11.38
N ILE A 240 22.14 12.60 -12.67
CA ILE A 240 21.25 11.52 -13.12
C ILE A 240 21.55 10.17 -12.46
N GLN A 241 22.82 9.83 -12.29
CA GLN A 241 23.23 8.55 -11.69
C GLN A 241 22.81 8.47 -10.22
N LYS A 242 23.05 9.55 -9.46
CA LYS A 242 22.61 9.64 -8.06
C LYS A 242 21.10 9.59 -7.96
N ALA A 243 20.38 10.38 -8.76
CA ALA A 243 18.92 10.39 -8.75
C ALA A 243 18.32 9.01 -9.11
N GLN A 244 18.88 8.34 -10.10
CA GLN A 244 18.47 6.98 -10.49
C GLN A 244 18.75 5.94 -9.42
N GLY A 245 19.85 6.07 -8.66
CA GLY A 245 20.17 5.20 -7.54
C GLY A 245 19.03 5.12 -6.52
N PHE A 246 18.35 6.25 -6.32
CA PHE A 246 17.16 6.38 -5.46
C PHE A 246 15.84 6.36 -6.25
N ASN A 247 15.83 5.80 -7.45
CA ASN A 247 14.63 5.68 -8.29
C ASN A 247 13.91 7.02 -8.54
N PHE A 248 14.66 8.12 -8.67
CA PHE A 248 14.14 9.48 -8.81
C PHE A 248 13.11 9.88 -7.73
N SER A 249 13.19 9.32 -6.55
CA SER A 249 12.25 9.58 -5.46
C SER A 249 12.48 10.91 -4.72
N GLY A 250 13.55 11.62 -5.05
CA GLY A 250 14.00 12.81 -4.30
C GLY A 250 14.90 12.51 -3.11
N ARG A 251 14.90 11.26 -2.61
CA ARG A 251 15.81 10.84 -1.52
C ARG A 251 17.27 11.06 -1.91
N GLY A 252 18.09 11.36 -0.91
CA GLY A 252 19.51 11.70 -1.10
C GLY A 252 19.77 13.14 -1.60
N PHE A 253 18.72 13.96 -1.68
CA PHE A 253 18.79 15.37 -2.00
C PHE A 253 18.05 16.21 -0.96
N ASP A 254 18.44 17.48 -0.84
CA ASP A 254 17.89 18.37 0.18
C ASP A 254 16.49 18.87 -0.19
N LYS A 255 15.71 19.23 0.83
CA LYS A 255 14.49 20.00 0.65
C LYS A 255 14.82 21.45 0.32
N LYS A 256 13.99 22.05 -0.52
CA LYS A 256 14.11 23.45 -0.97
C LYS A 256 12.86 24.23 -0.55
N GLN A 257 13.03 25.53 -0.30
CA GLN A 257 11.88 26.42 -0.13
C GLN A 257 11.21 26.71 -1.47
N ALA A 258 9.92 27.05 -1.44
CA ALA A 258 9.16 27.37 -2.66
C ALA A 258 9.83 28.44 -3.54
N GLN A 259 10.43 29.47 -2.93
CA GLN A 259 11.15 30.53 -3.64
C GLN A 259 12.41 30.00 -4.35
N GLU A 260 13.14 29.06 -3.75
CA GLU A 260 14.32 28.44 -4.36
C GLU A 260 13.93 27.58 -5.55
N ILE A 261 12.81 26.81 -5.41
CA ILE A 261 12.27 26.00 -6.51
C ILE A 261 11.84 26.90 -7.66
N LEU A 262 11.13 28.00 -7.39
CA LEU A 262 10.70 28.96 -8.39
C LEU A 262 11.88 29.53 -9.19
N GLN A 263 12.91 29.98 -8.47
CA GLN A 263 14.12 30.57 -9.08
C GLN A 263 14.85 29.53 -9.95
N ASP A 264 14.99 28.32 -9.46
CA ASP A 264 15.65 27.22 -10.17
C ASP A 264 14.87 26.85 -11.45
N ILE A 265 13.53 26.75 -11.36
CA ILE A 265 12.67 26.49 -12.53
C ILE A 265 12.86 27.55 -13.59
N ILE A 266 12.75 28.83 -13.25
CA ILE A 266 12.80 29.94 -14.23
C ILE A 266 14.18 30.06 -14.83
N ASN A 267 15.23 30.03 -14.02
CA ASN A 267 16.59 30.28 -14.48
C ASN A 267 17.19 29.15 -15.32
N ASN A 268 16.73 27.92 -15.11
CA ASN A 268 17.33 26.71 -15.71
C ASN A 268 16.41 25.98 -16.70
N TYR A 269 15.23 26.54 -17.03
CA TYR A 269 14.29 25.91 -17.96
C TYR A 269 14.89 25.65 -19.34
N ASP A 270 15.49 26.67 -19.97
CA ASP A 270 16.06 26.57 -21.32
C ASP A 270 17.23 25.58 -21.36
N ASN A 271 18.05 25.55 -20.30
CA ASN A 271 19.12 24.57 -20.16
C ASN A 271 18.55 23.12 -20.09
N ASN A 272 17.45 22.93 -19.37
CA ASN A 272 16.80 21.62 -19.31
C ASN A 272 16.21 21.22 -20.67
N VAL A 273 15.56 22.15 -21.39
CA VAL A 273 15.07 21.92 -22.75
C VAL A 273 16.20 21.47 -23.68
N SER A 274 17.36 22.13 -23.61
CA SER A 274 18.56 21.76 -24.40
C SER A 274 19.05 20.34 -24.08
N ASN A 275 18.82 19.86 -22.86
CA ASN A 275 19.23 18.54 -22.38
C ASN A 275 18.24 17.40 -22.72
N LEU A 276 17.03 17.69 -23.22
CA LEU A 276 15.97 16.70 -23.46
C LEU A 276 16.38 15.58 -24.43
N SER A 277 17.17 15.89 -25.45
CA SER A 277 17.66 14.86 -26.38
C SER A 277 18.55 13.84 -25.67
N TYR A 278 19.45 14.29 -24.81
CA TYR A 278 20.26 13.40 -23.97
C TYR A 278 19.40 12.54 -23.03
N LEU A 279 18.44 13.15 -22.33
CA LEU A 279 17.56 12.44 -21.39
C LEU A 279 16.69 11.40 -22.11
N ASN A 280 16.22 11.70 -23.33
CA ASN A 280 15.46 10.77 -24.15
C ASN A 280 16.29 9.54 -24.59
N GLU A 281 17.51 9.77 -25.10
CA GLU A 281 18.41 8.66 -25.46
C GLU A 281 18.78 7.83 -24.21
N TYR A 282 19.06 8.49 -23.09
CA TYR A 282 19.31 7.81 -21.82
C TYR A 282 18.12 6.94 -21.39
N ALA A 283 16.89 7.44 -21.56
CA ALA A 283 15.68 6.69 -21.24
C ALA A 283 15.50 5.47 -22.16
N LYS A 284 15.75 5.59 -23.47
CA LYS A 284 15.69 4.45 -24.40
C LYS A 284 16.67 3.34 -24.00
N GLU A 285 17.86 3.70 -23.58
CA GLU A 285 18.88 2.74 -23.20
C GLU A 285 18.57 2.06 -21.85
N ASN A 286 18.08 2.83 -20.89
CA ASN A 286 18.01 2.42 -19.49
C ASN A 286 16.61 2.09 -18.98
N PHE A 287 15.53 2.57 -19.63
CA PHE A 287 14.16 2.50 -19.12
C PHE A 287 13.14 1.90 -20.11
N SER A 288 13.56 1.28 -21.21
CA SER A 288 12.64 0.56 -22.08
C SER A 288 12.02 -0.63 -21.35
N LEU A 289 10.71 -0.62 -21.19
CA LEU A 289 9.96 -1.68 -20.50
C LEU A 289 10.16 -3.03 -21.20
N THR A 290 9.95 -3.05 -22.50
CA THR A 290 10.07 -4.29 -23.29
C THR A 290 11.50 -4.88 -23.21
N LYS A 291 12.54 -4.05 -23.29
CA LYS A 291 13.93 -4.51 -23.16
C LYS A 291 14.23 -5.07 -21.78
N THR A 292 13.81 -4.34 -20.73
CA THR A 292 14.05 -4.74 -19.32
C THR A 292 13.29 -6.03 -19.02
N PHE A 293 12.04 -6.13 -19.45
CA PHE A 293 11.22 -7.31 -19.26
C PHE A 293 11.78 -8.54 -19.98
N ASN A 294 12.14 -8.41 -21.25
CA ASN A 294 12.69 -9.53 -22.02
C ASN A 294 14.01 -10.04 -21.43
N THR A 295 14.85 -9.16 -20.91
CA THR A 295 16.07 -9.56 -20.18
C THR A 295 15.71 -10.36 -18.92
N MET A 296 14.77 -9.88 -18.11
CA MET A 296 14.29 -10.60 -16.93
C MET A 296 13.73 -11.97 -17.30
N LEU A 297 12.86 -12.02 -18.30
CA LEU A 297 12.25 -13.28 -18.75
C LEU A 297 13.28 -14.27 -19.27
N GLN A 298 14.30 -13.82 -20.00
CA GLN A 298 15.38 -14.64 -20.49
C GLN A 298 16.20 -15.23 -19.32
N ILE A 299 16.54 -14.45 -18.30
CA ILE A 299 17.22 -14.93 -17.10
C ILE A 299 16.43 -16.05 -16.46
N VAL A 300 15.15 -15.83 -16.20
CA VAL A 300 14.27 -16.81 -15.54
C VAL A 300 14.14 -18.10 -16.36
N THR A 301 13.89 -17.98 -17.66
CA THR A 301 13.66 -19.14 -18.54
C THR A 301 14.93 -19.86 -18.95
N SER A 302 16.13 -19.30 -18.69
CA SER A 302 17.41 -19.99 -18.85
C SER A 302 17.65 -21.04 -17.75
N HIS A 303 17.00 -20.94 -16.62
CA HIS A 303 17.01 -21.97 -15.59
C HIS A 303 16.18 -23.17 -16.06
N THR A 304 16.82 -24.27 -16.38
CA THR A 304 16.18 -25.47 -16.94
C THR A 304 15.42 -26.26 -15.88
N SER A 305 14.32 -25.73 -15.39
CA SER A 305 13.35 -26.51 -14.61
C SER A 305 12.17 -26.88 -15.49
N ASN A 306 12.09 -28.12 -15.96
CA ASN A 306 10.93 -28.65 -16.66
C ASN A 306 9.86 -29.22 -15.73
N GLU A 307 10.17 -29.34 -14.44
CA GLU A 307 9.29 -29.93 -13.44
C GLU A 307 8.50 -28.85 -12.69
N PHE A 308 7.25 -29.16 -12.40
CA PHE A 308 6.41 -28.33 -11.55
C PHE A 308 6.78 -28.57 -10.08
N LYS A 309 7.13 -27.49 -9.40
CA LYS A 309 7.30 -27.43 -7.94
C LYS A 309 5.95 -27.08 -7.30
N SER A 310 5.70 -27.50 -6.07
CA SER A 310 4.53 -27.06 -5.31
C SER A 310 4.91 -25.95 -4.35
N LEU A 311 4.04 -24.96 -4.21
CA LEU A 311 4.12 -24.06 -3.06
C LEU A 311 3.95 -24.90 -1.80
N LYS A 312 4.94 -24.87 -0.92
CA LYS A 312 4.88 -25.62 0.32
C LYS A 312 3.96 -24.90 1.31
N PRO A 313 3.09 -25.62 2.02
CA PRO A 313 2.34 -25.05 3.13
C PRO A 313 3.28 -24.36 4.12
N TYR A 314 2.80 -23.36 4.76
CA TYR A 314 3.56 -22.64 5.76
C TYR A 314 3.68 -23.49 7.03
N ASN A 315 4.89 -23.77 7.47
CA ASN A 315 5.17 -24.56 8.67
C ASN A 315 5.72 -23.71 9.82
N GLU A 316 5.94 -22.41 9.59
CA GLU A 316 6.50 -21.54 10.62
C GLU A 316 5.42 -20.99 11.55
N PRO A 317 5.79 -20.60 12.79
CA PRO A 317 4.85 -19.97 13.70
C PRO A 317 4.16 -18.75 13.09
N GLU A 318 2.87 -18.64 13.30
CA GLU A 318 2.05 -17.54 12.78
C GLU A 318 2.58 -16.16 13.16
N ASN A 319 3.24 -16.04 14.32
CA ASN A 319 3.85 -14.81 14.78
C ASN A 319 4.92 -14.23 13.83
N ILE A 320 5.67 -15.07 13.08
CA ILE A 320 6.64 -14.57 12.09
C ILE A 320 5.91 -13.93 10.91
N ARG A 321 4.81 -14.53 10.47
CA ARG A 321 3.95 -13.95 9.42
C ARG A 321 3.36 -12.62 9.87
N ILE A 322 2.85 -12.60 11.07
CA ILE A 322 2.31 -11.40 11.71
C ILE A 322 3.37 -10.31 11.78
N GLN A 323 4.61 -10.66 12.11
CA GLN A 323 5.72 -9.71 12.09
C GLN A 323 5.88 -9.03 10.73
N THR A 324 5.89 -9.83 9.67
CA THR A 324 6.00 -9.31 8.32
C THR A 324 4.83 -8.38 7.98
N TYR A 325 3.60 -8.78 8.28
CA TYR A 325 2.41 -8.01 7.98
C TYR A 325 2.30 -6.71 8.76
N SER A 326 2.74 -6.71 9.98
CA SER A 326 2.58 -5.56 10.87
C SER A 326 3.57 -4.43 10.59
N GLU A 327 4.77 -4.75 10.11
CA GLU A 327 5.70 -3.75 9.59
C GLU A 327 5.15 -3.02 8.37
N MET A 328 4.13 -3.57 7.78
CA MET A 328 3.63 -3.22 6.48
C MET A 328 2.43 -2.30 6.49
N MET A 329 1.59 -2.40 7.49
CA MET A 329 0.37 -1.63 7.53
C MET A 329 0.67 -0.26 8.15
N PRO A 330 0.43 0.87 7.44
CA PRO A 330 0.63 2.21 8.00
C PRO A 330 -0.19 2.45 9.28
N PHE A 331 -1.16 1.58 9.55
CA PHE A 331 -2.10 1.69 10.66
C PHE A 331 -1.88 0.66 11.76
N THR A 332 -1.01 -0.32 11.53
CA THR A 332 -0.77 -1.41 12.49
C THR A 332 0.67 -1.83 12.49
N PRO A 333 1.45 -1.35 13.39
CA PRO A 333 2.82 -1.79 13.60
C PRO A 333 2.84 -2.97 14.58
N TYR A 334 2.54 -4.25 14.19
CA TYR A 334 2.41 -5.27 15.17
C TYR A 334 2.81 -6.65 14.90
N ILE A 335 3.68 -7.11 15.66
CA ILE A 335 4.60 -8.08 15.24
C ILE A 335 4.70 -9.29 16.15
N HIS A 336 5.21 -9.17 17.31
CA HIS A 336 5.41 -10.21 18.28
C HIS A 336 4.65 -9.92 19.57
N ALA A 337 4.53 -10.92 20.45
CA ALA A 337 4.08 -10.69 21.81
C ALA A 337 4.91 -9.60 22.49
N ASP A 338 6.23 -9.59 22.28
CA ASP A 338 7.12 -8.54 22.77
C ASP A 338 6.76 -7.15 22.25
N TYR A 339 6.14 -7.08 21.09
CA TYR A 339 5.65 -5.85 20.54
C TYR A 339 4.39 -5.35 21.22
N LEU A 340 3.50 -6.22 21.65
CA LEU A 340 2.34 -5.84 22.46
C LEU A 340 2.77 -5.24 23.80
N ASN A 341 4.02 -5.43 24.18
CA ASN A 341 4.67 -4.98 25.39
C ASN A 341 4.03 -5.58 26.64
N GLU A 342 3.12 -4.85 27.23
CA GLU A 342 2.53 -5.17 28.51
C GLU A 342 1.01 -4.97 28.51
N SER A 343 0.34 -5.74 29.34
CA SER A 343 -1.02 -5.45 29.78
C SER A 343 -0.98 -4.60 31.04
N GLN A 344 -2.02 -3.84 31.27
CA GLN A 344 -2.11 -2.98 32.45
C GLN A 344 -3.52 -3.03 33.07
N PHE A 345 -3.55 -3.01 34.40
CA PHE A 345 -4.77 -2.95 35.18
C PHE A 345 -4.76 -1.70 36.04
N TYR A 346 -5.79 -0.88 35.92
CA TYR A 346 -5.98 0.35 36.68
C TYR A 346 -7.17 0.20 37.62
N TYR A 347 -7.07 0.77 38.78
CA TYR A 347 -8.16 0.84 39.74
C TYR A 347 -8.30 2.27 40.29
N THR A 348 -9.53 2.63 40.67
CA THR A 348 -9.81 3.97 41.20
C THR A 348 -9.43 4.06 42.66
N ASP A 349 -8.89 5.21 43.06
CA ASP A 349 -8.63 5.59 44.44
C ASP A 349 -9.85 6.30 45.08
N GLU A 350 -9.60 6.95 46.22
CA GLU A 350 -10.65 7.70 46.94
C GLU A 350 -11.22 8.88 46.12
N THR A 351 -10.47 9.40 45.15
CA THR A 351 -10.90 10.47 44.25
C THR A 351 -11.72 9.98 43.04
N ASN A 352 -11.82 8.67 42.85
CA ASN A 352 -12.42 8.01 41.68
C ASN A 352 -11.70 8.30 40.36
N GLU A 353 -10.43 8.61 40.40
CA GLU A 353 -9.60 8.84 39.21
C GLU A 353 -8.71 7.63 38.92
N LEU A 354 -8.55 7.32 37.63
CA LEU A 354 -7.55 6.36 37.15
C LEU A 354 -6.23 7.09 36.92
N ASN A 355 -5.16 6.56 37.47
CA ASN A 355 -3.81 7.12 37.27
C ASN A 355 -2.75 6.01 37.28
N GLU A 356 -1.56 6.33 36.83
CA GLU A 356 -0.45 5.37 36.75
C GLU A 356 0.04 4.87 38.13
N GLN A 357 -0.22 5.61 39.18
CA GLN A 357 0.18 5.20 40.56
C GLN A 357 -0.74 4.08 41.08
N ASN A 358 -1.98 4.06 40.60
CA ASN A 358 -2.99 3.07 40.95
C ASN A 358 -3.14 2.04 39.81
N SER A 359 -2.01 1.44 39.40
CA SER A 359 -2.00 0.46 38.33
C SER A 359 -0.98 -0.65 38.52
N TYR A 360 -1.23 -1.78 37.88
CA TYR A 360 -0.31 -2.91 37.75
C TYR A 360 -0.06 -3.18 36.26
N SER A 361 1.20 -3.38 35.89
CA SER A 361 1.55 -3.81 34.55
C SER A 361 2.38 -5.09 34.53
N TRP A 362 2.25 -5.88 33.47
CA TRP A 362 2.97 -7.14 33.30
C TRP A 362 3.18 -7.47 31.82
N PRO A 363 4.29 -8.18 31.50
CA PRO A 363 4.58 -8.56 30.12
C PRO A 363 3.55 -9.56 29.59
N ILE A 364 3.24 -9.44 28.29
CA ILE A 364 2.30 -10.31 27.59
C ILE A 364 2.99 -11.60 27.17
N THR A 365 2.29 -12.73 27.38
CA THR A 365 2.68 -14.03 26.85
C THR A 365 1.74 -14.40 25.71
N ASN A 366 2.26 -14.42 24.49
CA ASN A 366 1.45 -14.61 23.29
C ASN A 366 0.84 -16.01 23.20
N GLY A 367 -0.43 -16.05 22.79
CA GLY A 367 -1.14 -17.29 22.42
C GLY A 367 -1.63 -18.13 23.58
N TYR A 368 -1.39 -17.74 24.80
CA TYR A 368 -1.83 -18.45 26.00
C TYR A 368 -2.91 -17.67 26.77
N THR A 369 -3.72 -18.38 27.52
CA THR A 369 -4.61 -17.74 28.50
C THR A 369 -3.75 -17.15 29.61
N ILE A 370 -3.84 -15.85 29.79
CA ILE A 370 -3.18 -15.12 30.86
C ILE A 370 -4.17 -14.99 32.01
N GLU A 371 -3.72 -15.33 33.20
CA GLU A 371 -4.46 -15.16 34.44
C GLU A 371 -3.73 -14.22 35.36
N ARG A 372 -4.45 -13.26 35.93
CA ARG A 372 -3.90 -12.32 36.91
C ARG A 372 -4.86 -12.08 38.04
N HIS A 373 -4.31 -12.10 39.23
CA HIS A 373 -4.98 -11.77 40.49
C HIS A 373 -4.48 -10.45 41.02
N PHE A 374 -5.38 -9.63 41.50
CA PHE A 374 -5.09 -8.32 42.08
C PHE A 374 -5.75 -8.22 43.45
N ASP A 375 -4.95 -7.94 44.47
CA ASP A 375 -5.42 -7.61 45.83
C ASP A 375 -5.58 -6.09 45.88
N VAL A 376 -6.77 -5.61 45.60
CA VAL A 376 -7.07 -4.20 45.53
C VAL A 376 -8.45 -3.91 46.11
N SER A 377 -8.63 -2.70 46.62
CA SER A 377 -9.94 -2.15 46.92
C SER A 377 -10.16 -0.92 46.06
N SER A 378 -11.33 -0.80 45.47
CA SER A 378 -11.66 0.32 44.57
C SER A 378 -13.07 0.79 44.82
N ASN A 379 -13.28 2.10 44.73
CA ASN A 379 -14.54 2.71 45.08
C ASN A 379 -15.68 2.49 44.08
N GLN A 380 -15.36 2.50 42.76
CA GLN A 380 -16.42 2.46 41.76
C GLN A 380 -16.11 1.63 40.52
N PHE A 381 -14.92 1.73 39.92
CA PHE A 381 -14.62 1.01 38.69
C PHE A 381 -13.14 0.70 38.52
N PHE A 382 -12.87 -0.22 37.64
CA PHE A 382 -11.52 -0.53 37.18
C PHE A 382 -11.47 -0.60 35.65
N ARG A 383 -10.27 -0.46 35.13
CA ARG A 383 -9.97 -0.54 33.71
C ARG A 383 -8.87 -1.57 33.49
N PHE A 384 -9.06 -2.40 32.50
CA PHE A 384 -8.07 -3.36 32.03
C PHE A 384 -7.67 -3.06 30.60
N ASP A 385 -6.39 -2.82 30.37
CA ASP A 385 -5.79 -2.58 29.06
C ASP A 385 -5.06 -3.85 28.63
N PRO A 386 -5.60 -4.61 27.66
CA PRO A 386 -5.00 -5.88 27.25
C PRO A 386 -3.63 -5.74 26.60
N ALA A 387 -3.35 -4.59 25.95
CA ALA A 387 -2.06 -4.26 25.36
C ALA A 387 -1.92 -2.75 25.16
N LYS A 388 -0.68 -2.25 25.13
CA LYS A 388 -0.35 -0.85 24.75
C LYS A 388 -0.22 -0.65 23.24
N LYS A 389 -0.76 -1.55 22.47
CA LYS A 389 -0.69 -1.57 21.00
C LYS A 389 -1.98 -2.18 20.44
N PRO A 390 -2.36 -1.87 19.18
CA PRO A 390 -3.49 -2.53 18.54
C PRO A 390 -3.37 -4.05 18.60
N CYS A 391 -4.48 -4.68 18.98
CA CYS A 391 -4.52 -6.11 19.26
C CYS A 391 -5.92 -6.70 19.04
N LYS A 392 -6.01 -8.01 19.06
CA LYS A 392 -7.27 -8.71 19.34
C LYS A 392 -7.20 -9.37 20.71
N CYS A 393 -8.26 -9.22 21.47
CA CYS A 393 -8.34 -9.74 22.82
C CYS A 393 -9.64 -10.52 23.02
N LYS A 394 -9.54 -11.68 23.67
CA LYS A 394 -10.66 -12.42 24.19
C LYS A 394 -10.64 -12.34 25.71
N LEU A 395 -11.56 -11.60 26.26
CA LEU A 395 -11.80 -11.62 27.71
C LEU A 395 -12.54 -12.91 28.02
N VAL A 396 -11.88 -13.81 28.76
CA VAL A 396 -12.42 -15.14 29.07
C VAL A 396 -13.28 -15.09 30.30
N GLU A 397 -12.80 -14.45 31.36
CA GLU A 397 -13.46 -14.41 32.67
C GLU A 397 -12.97 -13.18 33.46
N VAL A 398 -13.88 -12.62 34.23
CA VAL A 398 -13.59 -11.60 35.26
C VAL A 398 -14.32 -11.99 36.52
N ILE A 399 -13.59 -12.16 37.63
CA ILE A 399 -14.11 -12.42 38.96
C ILE A 399 -13.81 -11.25 39.86
N VAL A 400 -14.79 -10.74 40.56
CA VAL A 400 -14.65 -9.68 41.57
C VAL A 400 -15.21 -10.18 42.90
N ASP A 401 -14.39 -10.14 43.93
CA ASP A 401 -14.75 -10.61 45.27
C ASP A 401 -15.46 -12.00 45.24
N ASP A 402 -14.76 -12.96 44.60
CA ASP A 402 -15.22 -14.35 44.40
C ASP A 402 -16.52 -14.52 43.59
N LYS A 403 -16.97 -13.48 42.88
CA LYS A 403 -18.16 -13.55 42.01
C LYS A 403 -17.78 -13.28 40.55
N GLU A 404 -18.15 -14.23 39.70
CA GLU A 404 -18.01 -14.07 38.26
C GLU A 404 -18.92 -12.94 37.74
N LEU A 405 -18.30 -12.00 36.98
CA LEU A 405 -19.04 -10.92 36.31
C LEU A 405 -19.62 -11.40 34.98
N ASN A 406 -20.86 -11.02 34.73
CA ASN A 406 -21.40 -11.16 33.38
C ASN A 406 -20.66 -10.23 32.41
N LEU A 407 -19.90 -10.81 31.46
CA LEU A 407 -19.11 -10.06 30.49
C LEU A 407 -19.94 -9.11 29.60
N ALA A 408 -21.26 -9.31 29.52
CA ALA A 408 -22.15 -8.36 28.85
C ALA A 408 -22.21 -6.98 29.54
N ASN A 409 -21.81 -6.88 30.80
CA ASN A 409 -21.73 -5.62 31.55
C ASN A 409 -20.34 -4.96 31.47
N VAL A 410 -19.39 -5.58 30.80
CA VAL A 410 -18.07 -5.01 30.54
C VAL A 410 -18.13 -4.16 29.28
N THR A 411 -17.75 -2.90 29.40
CA THR A 411 -17.65 -2.00 28.26
C THR A 411 -16.22 -1.98 27.72
N CYS A 412 -16.06 -1.75 26.42
CA CYS A 412 -14.75 -1.62 25.82
C CYS A 412 -14.79 -0.72 24.58
N ASN A 413 -13.62 -0.22 24.16
CA ASN A 413 -13.47 0.63 22.98
C ASN A 413 -13.12 -0.16 21.71
N ARG A 414 -13.54 -1.43 21.64
CA ARG A 414 -13.36 -2.25 20.44
C ARG A 414 -14.01 -1.63 19.21
N ILE A 415 -13.40 -1.85 18.06
CA ILE A 415 -13.96 -1.42 16.78
C ILE A 415 -14.76 -2.51 16.06
N TYR A 416 -14.51 -3.77 16.41
CA TYR A 416 -15.15 -4.95 15.84
C TYR A 416 -15.10 -6.12 16.83
N ASN A 417 -16.04 -7.06 16.71
CA ASN A 417 -16.04 -8.33 17.42
C ASN A 417 -16.53 -9.42 16.47
N ASP A 418 -15.78 -10.51 16.34
CA ASP A 418 -16.08 -11.64 15.47
C ASP A 418 -16.90 -12.76 16.16
N GLY A 419 -17.33 -12.53 17.38
CA GLY A 419 -17.99 -13.50 18.24
C GLY A 419 -17.03 -14.27 19.17
N SER A 420 -15.72 -14.14 18.96
CA SER A 420 -14.68 -14.76 19.77
C SER A 420 -13.69 -13.76 20.34
N PHE A 421 -13.29 -12.77 19.54
CA PHE A 421 -12.34 -11.75 19.91
C PHE A 421 -12.89 -10.34 19.70
N ASP A 422 -12.47 -9.44 20.58
CA ASP A 422 -12.60 -8.00 20.42
C ASP A 422 -11.38 -7.44 19.72
N TYR A 423 -11.57 -6.56 18.74
CA TYR A 423 -10.51 -5.98 17.90
C TYR A 423 -10.31 -4.51 18.22
N PHE A 424 -9.07 -4.13 18.48
CA PHE A 424 -8.66 -2.77 18.85
C PHE A 424 -7.62 -2.25 17.88
N LEU A 425 -7.88 -1.11 17.23
CA LEU A 425 -6.93 -0.41 16.35
C LEU A 425 -6.27 0.79 17.04
N THR A 426 -6.29 0.83 18.35
CA THR A 426 -5.72 1.91 19.15
C THR A 426 -4.62 1.39 20.05
N SER A 427 -3.67 2.25 20.42
CA SER A 427 -2.71 1.98 21.48
C SER A 427 -3.30 2.11 22.89
N ASP A 428 -4.56 2.50 22.99
CA ASP A 428 -5.32 2.66 24.21
C ASP A 428 -6.51 1.67 24.24
N SER A 429 -6.20 0.41 23.93
CA SER A 429 -7.19 -0.68 24.01
C SER A 429 -7.62 -0.91 25.44
N ASN A 430 -8.93 -0.89 25.72
CA ASN A 430 -9.39 -1.05 27.10
C ASN A 430 -10.74 -1.74 27.26
N TYR A 431 -10.87 -2.40 28.41
CA TYR A 431 -12.12 -2.86 29.00
C TYR A 431 -12.36 -2.09 30.28
N THR A 432 -13.56 -1.61 30.47
CA THR A 432 -13.97 -0.87 31.66
C THR A 432 -15.09 -1.62 32.39
N VAL A 433 -14.91 -1.81 33.67
CA VAL A 433 -15.88 -2.49 34.54
C VAL A 433 -16.32 -1.52 35.64
N ASN A 434 -17.61 -1.28 35.68
CA ASN A 434 -18.23 -0.46 36.70
C ASN A 434 -18.73 -1.38 37.83
N SER A 435 -17.83 -1.71 38.76
CA SER A 435 -18.10 -2.57 39.90
C SER A 435 -17.22 -2.21 41.08
N LYS A 436 -17.81 -2.07 42.25
CA LYS A 436 -17.02 -1.88 43.47
C LYS A 436 -16.24 -3.17 43.78
N ILE A 437 -14.96 -3.00 44.09
CA ILE A 437 -14.07 -4.07 44.55
C ILE A 437 -13.85 -3.88 46.05
N ASN A 438 -14.09 -4.96 46.84
CA ASN A 438 -13.82 -4.93 48.26
C ASN A 438 -12.42 -5.51 48.58
N GLU A 439 -12.04 -6.59 47.90
CA GLU A 439 -10.80 -7.31 48.20
C GLU A 439 -10.00 -7.73 46.98
N THR A 440 -10.64 -8.36 45.95
CA THR A 440 -9.88 -9.00 44.89
C THR A 440 -10.51 -8.88 43.50
N VAL A 441 -9.65 -8.87 42.49
CA VAL A 441 -10.04 -9.03 41.08
C VAL A 441 -9.18 -10.12 40.44
N LEU A 442 -9.85 -11.06 39.73
CA LEU A 442 -9.17 -11.98 38.82
C LEU A 442 -9.63 -11.72 37.40
N ILE A 443 -8.64 -11.63 36.46
CA ILE A 443 -8.91 -11.51 35.05
C ILE A 443 -8.23 -12.65 34.30
N ARG A 444 -9.00 -13.36 33.46
CA ARG A 444 -8.50 -14.33 32.46
C ARG A 444 -8.76 -13.81 31.06
N TYR A 445 -7.75 -13.80 30.25
CA TYR A 445 -7.85 -13.29 28.88
C TYR A 445 -6.81 -13.92 27.96
N ILE A 446 -7.04 -13.79 26.65
CA ILE A 446 -6.08 -14.12 25.58
C ILE A 446 -5.90 -12.85 24.77
N VAL A 447 -4.67 -12.41 24.56
CA VAL A 447 -4.35 -11.28 23.71
C VAL A 447 -3.36 -11.69 22.62
N GLN A 448 -3.60 -11.20 21.42
CA GLN A 448 -2.79 -11.52 20.24
C GLN A 448 -2.57 -10.26 19.39
N PRO A 449 -1.43 -10.14 18.72
CA PRO A 449 -1.27 -9.14 17.67
C PRO A 449 -2.32 -9.35 16.58
N LEU A 450 -2.64 -8.29 15.85
CA LEU A 450 -3.50 -8.39 14.67
C LEU A 450 -2.74 -9.07 13.53
N THR A 451 -3.42 -9.96 12.82
CA THR A 451 -2.94 -10.55 11.58
C THR A 451 -3.37 -9.71 10.38
N TYR A 452 -2.79 -9.99 9.22
CA TYR A 452 -3.26 -9.43 7.97
C TYR A 452 -4.75 -9.73 7.71
N VAL A 453 -5.16 -10.97 7.97
CA VAL A 453 -6.56 -11.41 7.82
C VAL A 453 -7.48 -10.64 8.76
N ASP A 454 -7.04 -10.37 9.99
CA ASP A 454 -7.78 -9.55 10.94
C ASP A 454 -8.01 -8.13 10.41
N MET A 455 -7.00 -7.55 9.77
CA MET A 455 -7.10 -6.21 9.17
C MET A 455 -8.06 -6.17 7.99
N GLU A 456 -8.05 -7.19 7.14
CA GLU A 456 -8.97 -7.32 6.01
C GLU A 456 -10.43 -7.43 6.49
N ILE A 457 -10.67 -8.22 7.55
CA ILE A 457 -11.98 -8.33 8.18
C ILE A 457 -12.45 -6.96 8.68
N ILE A 458 -11.60 -6.25 9.42
CA ILE A 458 -11.92 -4.93 9.97
C ILE A 458 -12.22 -3.93 8.85
N GLU A 459 -11.43 -3.91 7.80
CA GLU A 459 -11.63 -3.00 6.66
C GLU A 459 -12.94 -3.32 5.93
N THR A 460 -13.22 -4.61 5.73
CA THR A 460 -14.48 -5.07 5.11
C THR A 460 -15.70 -4.64 5.93
N GLU A 461 -15.67 -4.78 7.23
CA GLU A 461 -16.78 -4.36 8.10
C GLU A 461 -16.94 -2.84 8.15
N LYS A 462 -15.84 -2.08 8.20
CA LYS A 462 -15.89 -0.61 8.08
C LYS A 462 -16.50 -0.16 6.76
N ASN A 463 -16.14 -0.81 5.66
CA ASN A 463 -16.71 -0.50 4.34
C ASN A 463 -18.21 -0.83 4.27
N LYS A 464 -18.66 -1.91 4.89
CA LYS A 464 -20.09 -2.22 5.01
C LYS A 464 -20.85 -1.14 5.77
N GLU A 465 -20.31 -0.67 6.89
CA GLU A 465 -20.92 0.41 7.67
C GLU A 465 -20.94 1.74 6.89
N MET A 466 -19.85 2.07 6.23
CA MET A 466 -19.77 3.26 5.38
C MET A 466 -20.81 3.22 4.26
N ASN A 467 -20.94 2.08 3.58
CA ASN A 467 -21.93 1.90 2.53
C ASN A 467 -23.38 2.00 3.05
N LYS A 468 -23.65 1.49 4.27
CA LYS A 468 -24.95 1.69 4.92
C LYS A 468 -25.24 3.18 5.21
N LEU A 469 -24.23 3.93 5.66
CA LEU A 469 -24.34 5.36 5.91
C LEU A 469 -24.57 6.16 4.61
N ILE A 470 -23.80 5.85 3.56
CA ILE A 470 -23.97 6.46 2.22
C ILE A 470 -25.38 6.16 1.68
N PHE A 471 -25.87 4.94 1.82
CA PHE A 471 -27.22 4.58 1.42
C PHE A 471 -28.28 5.36 2.18
N LYS A 472 -28.15 5.48 3.52
CA LYS A 472 -29.04 6.29 4.36
C LYS A 472 -28.99 7.77 3.97
N TYR A 473 -27.79 8.32 3.73
CA TYR A 473 -27.61 9.69 3.27
C TYR A 473 -28.31 9.93 1.93
N ASN A 474 -28.11 9.05 0.96
CA ASN A 474 -28.73 9.15 -0.36
C ASN A 474 -30.28 9.07 -0.29
N LEU A 475 -30.81 8.25 0.62
CA LEU A 475 -32.26 8.18 0.89
C LEU A 475 -32.80 9.49 1.49
N LEU A 476 -32.07 10.06 2.44
CA LEU A 476 -32.41 11.36 3.05
C LEU A 476 -32.33 12.50 2.02
N TYR A 477 -31.25 12.51 1.23
CA TYR A 477 -31.05 13.50 0.18
C TYR A 477 -32.18 13.47 -0.87
N LYS A 478 -32.59 12.29 -1.31
CA LYS A 478 -33.73 12.12 -2.23
C LYS A 478 -35.05 12.58 -1.62
N LYS A 479 -35.26 12.44 -0.30
CA LYS A 479 -36.46 12.92 0.41
C LYS A 479 -36.48 14.44 0.54
N THR A 480 -35.32 15.06 0.75
CA THR A 480 -35.21 16.52 0.94
C THR A 480 -35.07 17.28 -0.37
N HIS A 481 -34.66 16.60 -1.45
CA HIS A 481 -34.50 17.16 -2.79
C HIS A 481 -35.29 16.34 -3.82
N PRO A 482 -36.63 16.41 -3.84
CA PRO A 482 -37.44 15.71 -4.82
C PRO A 482 -37.10 16.25 -6.21
N ILE A 483 -36.71 15.35 -7.12
CA ILE A 483 -36.44 15.67 -8.52
C ILE A 483 -37.79 16.08 -9.13
N HIS A 484 -37.96 17.37 -9.40
CA HIS A 484 -39.06 17.83 -10.24
C HIS A 484 -38.83 17.25 -11.63
N THR A 485 -39.60 16.23 -11.97
CA THR A 485 -39.73 15.73 -13.35
C THR A 485 -40.25 16.83 -14.22
N ILE A 486 -39.39 17.51 -14.97
CA ILE A 486 -39.79 18.39 -16.04
C ILE A 486 -40.37 17.50 -17.13
N ASN A 487 -41.70 17.43 -17.18
CA ASN A 487 -42.44 16.84 -18.30
C ASN A 487 -42.07 17.61 -19.58
N LYS A 488 -41.11 17.13 -20.35
CA LYS A 488 -40.92 17.55 -21.73
C LYS A 488 -42.13 17.06 -22.54
N LYS A 489 -43.12 17.91 -22.73
CA LYS A 489 -44.10 17.75 -23.79
C LYS A 489 -43.33 17.75 -25.12
N SER A 490 -43.37 16.64 -25.81
CA SER A 490 -42.92 16.55 -27.22
C SER A 490 -43.78 17.51 -28.07
N PRO A 491 -43.15 18.30 -28.96
CA PRO A 491 -43.95 19.04 -29.96
C PRO A 491 -44.52 18.08 -30.98
N SER A 492 -45.82 18.04 -31.12
CA SER A 492 -46.51 17.39 -32.20
C SER A 492 -46.18 18.06 -33.53
N ASN A 493 -45.52 17.32 -34.45
CA ASN A 493 -45.39 17.70 -35.82
C ASN A 493 -46.79 17.64 -36.49
N HIS A 494 -47.33 18.75 -36.87
CA HIS A 494 -48.31 18.88 -37.93
C HIS A 494 -47.59 19.38 -39.19
N ILE A 495 -47.39 18.47 -40.12
CA ILE A 495 -47.07 18.78 -41.52
C ILE A 495 -48.40 18.95 -42.25
N LYS A 496 -48.55 20.09 -42.89
CA LYS A 496 -49.29 20.21 -44.15
C LYS A 496 -48.33 20.60 -45.22
#